data_a24899b97f219ba6932d4a38777e53d0
#
_entry.id   a24899b97f219ba6932d4a38777e53d0
#
_cell.length_a   1.000
_cell.length_b   1.000
_cell.length_c   1.000
_cell.angle_alpha   90.00
_cell.angle_beta   90.00
_cell.angle_gamma   90.00
#
_symmetry.space_group_name_H-M   'P 1'
#
loop_
_entity.id
_entity.type
_entity.pdbx_description
1 polymer ?
#
loop_
_entity_poly.entity_id
_entity_poly.type
_entity_poly.pdbx_seq_one_letter_code
_entity_poly.pdbx_strand_id
1 'polypeptide(L)'
;HPGTAISLAPVAYLLYQKVLQIDPHDPQWLGRDRFILSAGHSSLTQYVQLFLGGCGLELDDLKALRTWGSLTPGHPEYGHTDHVEITTGPLGQGIASATGFAYAQRFERGLFDPDTAPGESPFDHHVYVIAGDGDLQEGVSAEAASLAGHQELGNLVVLYDANQISIEDDVDIAFSEDVAARYESYGWHVQTVDFGESQQYVEDVDGLLNAITAAQQETGRPSLIVVKTIIGWPSPTKQNTGKIHGSALGADELALLKTAVGMNPEETFVVPPHVLDHTRALRERGQRLRSEWDQKFDMWAAQNPERKALLDRLLGGEVPDLEALLPDFSDVESMATRAASGQGINAL
;
A
#
# COMPACT_ATOMS: atom_id res chain seq x y z
N HIS A 1 -9.89 -14.42 -4.43
CA HIS A 1 -10.47 -13.81 -3.21
C HIS A 1 -11.39 -12.61 -3.58
N PRO A 2 -12.59 -12.89 -4.15
CA PRO A 2 -13.46 -11.80 -4.63
C PRO A 2 -14.12 -11.01 -3.49
N GLY A 3 -14.40 -11.65 -2.36
CA GLY A 3 -15.12 -11.03 -1.26
C GLY A 3 -14.43 -9.79 -0.70
N THR A 4 -13.16 -9.88 -0.40
CA THR A 4 -12.35 -8.76 0.10
C THR A 4 -12.25 -7.63 -0.92
N ALA A 5 -12.05 -7.96 -2.21
CA ALA A 5 -11.96 -6.93 -3.25
C ALA A 5 -13.29 -6.19 -3.46
N ILE A 6 -14.43 -6.84 -3.23
CA ILE A 6 -15.77 -6.22 -3.30
C ILE A 6 -15.95 -5.26 -2.12
N SER A 7 -15.73 -5.72 -0.88
CA SER A 7 -15.91 -4.89 0.31
C SER A 7 -14.92 -3.72 0.41
N LEU A 8 -13.73 -3.88 -0.15
CA LEU A 8 -12.71 -2.83 -0.19
C LEU A 8 -12.83 -1.88 -1.40
N ALA A 9 -13.84 -2.03 -2.25
CA ALA A 9 -13.99 -1.17 -3.42
C ALA A 9 -14.04 0.34 -3.07
N PRO A 10 -14.74 0.80 -2.01
CA PRO A 10 -14.70 2.22 -1.61
C PRO A 10 -13.32 2.68 -1.15
N VAL A 11 -12.63 1.85 -0.38
CA VAL A 11 -11.25 2.14 0.10
C VAL A 11 -10.29 2.31 -1.06
N ALA A 12 -10.29 1.33 -1.97
CA ALA A 12 -9.42 1.35 -3.15
C ALA A 12 -9.75 2.52 -4.09
N TYR A 13 -11.03 2.82 -4.30
CA TYR A 13 -11.47 3.97 -5.08
C TYR A 13 -10.94 5.29 -4.49
N LEU A 14 -11.11 5.51 -3.20
CA LEU A 14 -10.64 6.75 -2.56
C LEU A 14 -9.13 6.88 -2.67
N LEU A 15 -8.38 5.81 -2.39
CA LEU A 15 -6.93 5.84 -2.50
C LEU A 15 -6.49 6.23 -3.92
N TYR A 16 -6.94 5.52 -4.95
CA TYR A 16 -6.48 5.77 -6.31
C TYR A 16 -7.05 7.04 -6.93
N GLN A 17 -8.34 7.33 -6.71
CA GLN A 17 -8.99 8.44 -7.38
C GLN A 17 -8.87 9.78 -6.65
N LYS A 18 -8.54 9.80 -5.34
CA LYS A 18 -8.55 11.03 -4.54
C LYS A 18 -7.24 11.28 -3.77
N VAL A 19 -6.58 10.22 -3.29
CA VAL A 19 -5.51 10.33 -2.30
C VAL A 19 -4.13 10.20 -2.92
N LEU A 20 -3.82 9.04 -3.54
CA LEU A 20 -2.47 8.71 -4.00
C LEU A 20 -1.89 9.75 -4.97
N GLN A 21 -0.71 10.21 -4.68
CA GLN A 21 0.16 10.96 -5.58
C GLN A 21 0.87 9.99 -6.53
N ILE A 22 0.28 9.70 -7.66
CA ILE A 22 0.85 8.83 -8.68
C ILE A 22 0.70 9.43 -10.07
N ASP A 23 1.64 9.13 -10.97
CA ASP A 23 1.52 9.37 -12.39
C ASP A 23 1.29 8.03 -13.10
N PRO A 24 0.14 7.79 -13.72
CA PRO A 24 -0.15 6.55 -14.45
C PRO A 24 0.87 6.21 -15.55
N HIS A 25 1.61 7.20 -16.05
CA HIS A 25 2.60 7.04 -17.11
C HIS A 25 4.04 6.90 -16.61
N ASP A 26 4.29 7.13 -15.30
CA ASP A 26 5.61 6.99 -14.71
C ASP A 26 5.55 6.22 -13.37
N PRO A 27 5.53 4.87 -13.42
CA PRO A 27 5.51 4.03 -12.23
C PRO A 27 6.80 4.13 -11.40
N GLN A 28 7.85 4.77 -11.93
CA GLN A 28 9.13 4.96 -11.24
C GLN A 28 9.35 6.39 -10.73
N TRP A 29 8.35 7.26 -10.86
CA TRP A 29 8.45 8.62 -10.35
C TRP A 29 8.91 8.66 -8.89
N LEU A 30 10.02 9.36 -8.61
CA LEU A 30 10.63 9.42 -7.28
C LEU A 30 9.67 10.00 -6.22
N GLY A 31 8.93 11.06 -6.58
CA GLY A 31 8.00 11.75 -5.68
C GLY A 31 6.62 11.09 -5.53
N ARG A 32 6.40 9.91 -6.13
CA ARG A 32 5.13 9.21 -5.98
C ARG A 32 4.91 8.70 -4.56
N ASP A 33 3.68 8.61 -4.13
CA ASP A 33 3.31 7.80 -2.96
C ASP A 33 3.55 6.31 -3.24
N ARG A 34 3.69 5.53 -2.18
CA ARG A 34 3.84 4.08 -2.25
C ARG A 34 2.56 3.41 -1.77
N PHE A 35 1.96 2.57 -2.60
CA PHE A 35 0.82 1.76 -2.21
C PHE A 35 1.24 0.30 -2.07
N ILE A 36 0.94 -0.30 -0.92
CA ILE A 36 1.26 -1.68 -0.59
C ILE A 36 -0.02 -2.42 -0.23
N LEU A 37 -0.35 -3.42 -1.02
CA LEU A 37 -1.44 -4.35 -0.71
C LEU A 37 -0.87 -5.52 0.12
N SER A 38 -0.86 -5.37 1.45
CA SER A 38 -0.38 -6.41 2.36
C SER A 38 -1.27 -7.64 2.31
N ALA A 39 -2.59 -7.44 2.27
CA ALA A 39 -3.57 -8.49 1.98
C ALA A 39 -3.50 -8.92 0.50
N GLY A 40 -2.36 -9.47 0.07
CA GLY A 40 -2.04 -9.75 -1.34
C GLY A 40 -3.00 -10.71 -2.02
N HIS A 41 -3.69 -11.56 -1.26
CA HIS A 41 -4.77 -12.42 -1.77
C HIS A 41 -5.92 -11.62 -2.39
N SER A 42 -6.14 -10.38 -1.95
CA SER A 42 -7.12 -9.46 -2.53
C SER A 42 -6.57 -8.68 -3.74
N SER A 43 -5.77 -9.31 -4.58
CA SER A 43 -5.06 -8.67 -5.70
C SER A 43 -5.96 -7.84 -6.63
N LEU A 44 -7.23 -8.25 -6.82
CA LEU A 44 -8.23 -7.49 -7.58
C LEU A 44 -8.49 -6.08 -7.00
N THR A 45 -8.33 -5.88 -5.70
CA THR A 45 -8.41 -4.55 -5.07
C THR A 45 -7.45 -3.57 -5.73
N GLN A 46 -6.24 -4.01 -6.08
CA GLN A 46 -5.24 -3.21 -6.77
C GLN A 46 -5.42 -3.24 -8.30
N TYR A 47 -5.54 -4.42 -8.91
CA TYR A 47 -5.59 -4.53 -10.37
C TYR A 47 -6.76 -3.81 -11.01
N VAL A 48 -7.95 -3.84 -10.38
CA VAL A 48 -9.10 -3.10 -10.89
C VAL A 48 -8.82 -1.60 -10.90
N GLN A 49 -8.16 -1.06 -9.88
CA GLN A 49 -7.82 0.36 -9.84
C GLN A 49 -6.73 0.74 -10.85
N LEU A 50 -5.73 -0.12 -11.06
CA LEU A 50 -4.71 0.08 -12.09
C LEU A 50 -5.34 0.13 -13.49
N PHE A 51 -6.27 -0.78 -13.78
CA PHE A 51 -7.03 -0.77 -15.04
C PHE A 51 -7.88 0.50 -15.16
N LEU A 52 -8.70 0.81 -14.16
CA LEU A 52 -9.60 1.96 -14.19
C LEU A 52 -8.83 3.28 -14.31
N GLY A 53 -7.72 3.42 -13.60
CA GLY A 53 -6.84 4.60 -13.64
C GLY A 53 -5.99 4.72 -14.91
N GLY A 54 -5.90 3.64 -15.69
CA GLY A 54 -5.03 3.59 -16.88
C GLY A 54 -3.54 3.50 -16.55
N CYS A 55 -3.22 2.74 -15.50
CA CYS A 55 -1.88 2.49 -14.97
C CYS A 55 -1.29 1.18 -15.53
N GLY A 56 -1.30 0.99 -16.85
CA GLY A 56 -0.61 -0.11 -17.51
C GLY A 56 -1.42 -1.40 -17.68
N LEU A 57 -2.57 -1.57 -17.02
CA LEU A 57 -3.44 -2.73 -17.24
C LEU A 57 -4.61 -2.42 -18.15
N GLU A 58 -4.98 -3.40 -18.97
CA GLU A 58 -6.14 -3.37 -19.85
C GLU A 58 -7.18 -4.42 -19.40
N LEU A 59 -8.40 -4.35 -19.96
CA LEU A 59 -9.49 -5.26 -19.58
C LEU A 59 -9.15 -6.73 -19.81
N ASP A 60 -8.37 -7.03 -20.84
CA ASP A 60 -7.96 -8.40 -21.16
C ASP A 60 -6.96 -8.97 -20.14
N ASP A 61 -6.18 -8.11 -19.47
CA ASP A 61 -5.33 -8.52 -18.36
C ASP A 61 -6.17 -8.95 -17.15
N LEU A 62 -7.28 -8.25 -16.87
CA LEU A 62 -8.22 -8.66 -15.82
C LEU A 62 -8.92 -9.97 -16.15
N LYS A 63 -9.26 -10.21 -17.43
CA LYS A 63 -9.82 -11.51 -17.87
C LYS A 63 -8.82 -12.65 -17.72
N ALA A 64 -7.53 -12.35 -17.83
CA ALA A 64 -6.44 -13.31 -17.69
C ALA A 64 -5.97 -13.51 -16.24
N LEU A 65 -6.71 -13.01 -15.24
CA LEU A 65 -6.37 -13.13 -13.81
C LEU A 65 -5.98 -14.58 -13.47
N ARG A 66 -4.83 -14.75 -12.80
CA ARG A 66 -4.26 -16.06 -12.39
C ARG A 66 -3.87 -16.98 -13.55
N THR A 67 -3.81 -16.47 -14.76
CA THR A 67 -3.26 -17.23 -15.89
C THR A 67 -1.75 -17.12 -15.89
N TRP A 68 -1.05 -18.22 -16.12
CA TRP A 68 0.42 -18.21 -16.16
C TRP A 68 0.95 -17.21 -17.20
N GLY A 69 1.86 -16.34 -16.75
CA GLY A 69 2.47 -15.30 -17.60
C GLY A 69 1.61 -14.06 -17.84
N SER A 70 0.40 -13.98 -17.27
CA SER A 70 -0.42 -12.76 -17.33
C SER A 70 0.14 -11.67 -16.42
N LEU A 71 -0.19 -10.39 -16.72
CA LEU A 71 0.16 -9.24 -15.86
C LEU A 71 -0.63 -9.19 -14.55
N THR A 72 -1.54 -10.14 -14.33
CA THR A 72 -2.40 -10.21 -13.15
C THR A 72 -2.26 -11.54 -12.42
N PRO A 73 -1.10 -11.83 -11.83
CA PRO A 73 -0.91 -13.03 -11.01
C PRO A 73 -1.86 -13.04 -9.80
N GLY A 74 -2.00 -14.18 -9.15
CA GLY A 74 -2.94 -14.36 -8.02
C GLY A 74 -2.66 -13.47 -6.82
N HIS A 75 -1.41 -13.05 -6.65
CA HIS A 75 -0.93 -12.08 -5.68
C HIS A 75 -0.06 -11.06 -6.42
N PRO A 76 -0.01 -9.79 -6.01
CA PRO A 76 0.83 -8.79 -6.67
C PRO A 76 2.31 -9.17 -6.64
N GLU A 77 3.00 -8.98 -7.75
CA GLU A 77 4.44 -9.28 -7.90
C GLU A 77 5.20 -8.04 -8.37
N TYR A 78 6.19 -7.63 -7.57
CA TYR A 78 7.07 -6.51 -7.91
C TYR A 78 7.89 -6.80 -9.18
N GLY A 79 7.97 -5.80 -10.06
CA GLY A 79 8.69 -5.92 -11.31
C GLY A 79 7.97 -6.72 -12.40
N HIS A 80 6.78 -7.26 -12.11
CA HIS A 80 5.93 -7.96 -13.07
C HIS A 80 4.74 -7.14 -13.54
N THR A 81 4.09 -6.43 -12.61
CA THR A 81 2.99 -5.50 -12.88
C THR A 81 3.45 -4.09 -12.51
N ASP A 82 3.27 -3.12 -13.40
CA ASP A 82 3.58 -1.72 -13.11
C ASP A 82 2.77 -1.21 -11.90
N HIS A 83 3.33 -0.27 -11.14
CA HIS A 83 2.74 0.27 -9.91
C HIS A 83 2.54 -0.74 -8.77
N VAL A 84 3.16 -1.91 -8.84
CA VAL A 84 3.26 -2.84 -7.72
C VAL A 84 4.60 -2.64 -7.02
N GLU A 85 4.58 -2.17 -5.78
CA GLU A 85 5.79 -1.78 -5.03
C GLU A 85 6.50 -2.96 -4.37
N ILE A 86 5.78 -4.04 -4.07
CA ILE A 86 6.31 -5.21 -3.39
C ILE A 86 5.50 -6.47 -3.76
N THR A 87 6.18 -7.60 -3.83
CA THR A 87 5.55 -8.91 -3.91
C THR A 87 4.94 -9.28 -2.56
N THR A 88 3.63 -9.53 -2.53
CA THR A 88 2.89 -9.94 -1.34
C THR A 88 2.18 -11.28 -1.56
N GLY A 89 1.61 -11.83 -0.49
CA GLY A 89 0.99 -13.16 -0.47
C GLY A 89 1.20 -13.79 0.89
N PRO A 90 2.46 -13.94 1.38
CA PRO A 90 2.71 -14.23 2.78
C PRO A 90 2.21 -13.06 3.65
N LEU A 91 1.26 -13.36 4.55
CA LEU A 91 0.63 -12.35 5.40
C LEU A 91 1.64 -11.67 6.34
N GLY A 92 1.40 -10.41 6.67
CA GLY A 92 2.27 -9.58 7.50
C GLY A 92 3.50 -9.00 6.79
N GLN A 93 3.93 -9.59 5.66
CA GLN A 93 5.14 -9.12 4.96
C GLN A 93 4.94 -7.74 4.32
N GLY A 94 3.75 -7.46 3.80
CA GLY A 94 3.45 -6.16 3.19
C GLY A 94 3.50 -5.03 4.21
N ILE A 95 2.82 -5.16 5.35
CA ILE A 95 2.82 -4.14 6.41
C ILE A 95 4.23 -3.97 7.02
N ALA A 96 4.97 -5.07 7.20
CA ALA A 96 6.34 -5.01 7.70
C ALA A 96 7.28 -4.28 6.72
N SER A 97 7.18 -4.58 5.43
CA SER A 97 7.95 -3.89 4.40
C SER A 97 7.56 -2.42 4.27
N ALA A 98 6.27 -2.08 4.43
CA ALA A 98 5.81 -0.70 4.42
C ALA A 98 6.47 0.15 5.51
N THR A 99 6.74 -0.42 6.69
CA THR A 99 7.54 0.23 7.72
C THR A 99 8.94 0.56 7.20
N GLY A 100 9.57 -0.37 6.45
CA GLY A 100 10.86 -0.13 5.80
C GLY A 100 10.79 0.98 4.74
N PHE A 101 9.76 1.00 3.90
CA PHE A 101 9.53 2.07 2.92
C PHE A 101 9.37 3.45 3.58
N ALA A 102 8.57 3.52 4.64
CA ALA A 102 8.37 4.77 5.38
C ALA A 102 9.66 5.26 6.05
N TYR A 103 10.44 4.32 6.60
CA TYR A 103 11.74 4.64 7.18
C TYR A 103 12.77 5.08 6.13
N ALA A 104 12.80 4.43 4.96
CA ALA A 104 13.65 4.81 3.84
C ALA A 104 13.35 6.23 3.34
N GLN A 105 12.06 6.58 3.18
CA GLN A 105 11.66 7.95 2.81
C GLN A 105 12.20 8.97 3.81
N ARG A 106 12.05 8.70 5.11
CA ARG A 106 12.58 9.59 6.16
C ARG A 106 14.10 9.71 6.12
N PHE A 107 14.80 8.61 5.82
CA PHE A 107 16.25 8.60 5.63
C PHE A 107 16.65 9.44 4.41
N GLU A 108 16.01 9.24 3.26
CA GLU A 108 16.25 10.01 2.04
C GLU A 108 16.00 11.51 2.29
N ARG A 109 14.89 11.82 2.94
CA ARG A 109 14.53 13.17 3.32
C ARG A 109 15.61 13.82 4.19
N GLY A 110 16.10 13.10 5.20
CA GLY A 110 17.19 13.55 6.07
C GLY A 110 18.53 13.73 5.35
N LEU A 111 18.81 12.88 4.36
CA LEU A 111 20.05 12.94 3.57
C LEU A 111 20.03 14.07 2.55
N PHE A 112 18.93 14.23 1.84
CA PHE A 112 18.87 15.13 0.68
C PHE A 112 18.30 16.51 0.99
N ASP A 113 17.32 16.60 1.91
CA ASP A 113 16.62 17.87 2.15
C ASP A 113 16.12 18.02 3.61
N PRO A 114 17.03 18.01 4.61
CA PRO A 114 16.67 18.00 6.03
C PRO A 114 15.99 19.29 6.53
N ASP A 115 16.25 20.42 5.87
CA ASP A 115 15.92 21.74 6.39
C ASP A 115 14.58 22.31 5.86
N THR A 116 14.01 21.71 4.80
CA THR A 116 12.73 22.13 4.23
C THR A 116 11.57 21.72 5.13
N ALA A 117 10.53 22.52 5.22
CA ALA A 117 9.35 22.20 6.03
C ALA A 117 8.65 20.91 5.56
N PRO A 118 8.04 20.13 6.47
CA PRO A 118 7.28 18.93 6.09
C PRO A 118 6.18 19.26 5.06
N GLY A 119 6.06 18.44 4.01
CA GLY A 119 5.13 18.61 2.89
C GLY A 119 5.62 19.54 1.77
N GLU A 120 6.76 20.19 1.95
CA GLU A 120 7.33 21.11 0.96
C GLU A 120 8.54 20.53 0.20
N SER A 121 9.14 19.46 0.73
CA SER A 121 10.28 18.79 0.12
C SER A 121 9.88 17.92 -1.07
N PRO A 122 10.69 17.85 -2.14
CA PRO A 122 10.46 16.88 -3.22
C PRO A 122 10.65 15.43 -2.79
N PHE A 123 11.19 15.18 -1.60
CA PHE A 123 11.37 13.84 -1.02
C PHE A 123 10.22 13.45 -0.07
N ASP A 124 9.24 14.31 0.14
CA ASP A 124 8.07 13.99 0.95
C ASP A 124 7.08 13.13 0.14
N HIS A 125 6.77 11.94 0.65
CA HIS A 125 5.70 11.08 0.15
C HIS A 125 5.16 10.19 1.27
N HIS A 126 3.94 9.70 1.08
CA HIS A 126 3.30 8.76 2.01
C HIS A 126 3.43 7.31 1.55
N VAL A 127 3.35 6.41 2.51
CA VAL A 127 3.23 4.97 2.28
C VAL A 127 1.85 4.54 2.78
N TYR A 128 1.01 4.06 1.88
CA TYR A 128 -0.35 3.58 2.17
C TYR A 128 -0.38 2.06 2.09
N VAL A 129 -1.02 1.46 3.08
CA VAL A 129 -1.14 0.00 3.18
C VAL A 129 -2.59 -0.40 3.33
N ILE A 130 -3.01 -1.44 2.63
CA ILE A 130 -4.24 -2.18 2.97
C ILE A 130 -3.82 -3.51 3.57
N ALA A 131 -4.26 -3.78 4.81
CA ALA A 131 -4.01 -5.00 5.55
C ALA A 131 -5.34 -5.61 6.04
N GLY A 132 -5.39 -6.92 6.18
CA GLY A 132 -6.54 -7.63 6.72
C GLY A 132 -6.26 -8.22 8.10
N ASP A 133 -7.26 -8.90 8.69
CA ASP A 133 -7.15 -9.56 10.00
C ASP A 133 -5.93 -10.50 10.07
N GLY A 134 -5.73 -11.32 9.04
CA GLY A 134 -4.61 -12.26 8.99
C GLY A 134 -3.24 -11.60 8.96
N ASP A 135 -3.10 -10.43 8.32
CA ASP A 135 -1.85 -9.66 8.36
C ASP A 135 -1.49 -9.25 9.79
N LEU A 136 -2.49 -8.80 10.56
CA LEU A 136 -2.28 -8.27 11.92
C LEU A 136 -2.12 -9.36 12.99
N GLN A 137 -2.43 -10.61 12.65
CA GLN A 137 -2.15 -11.78 13.48
C GLN A 137 -0.69 -12.23 13.40
N GLU A 138 0.02 -11.89 12.33
CA GLU A 138 1.41 -12.27 12.13
C GLU A 138 2.34 -11.54 13.11
N GLY A 139 3.29 -12.27 13.72
CA GLY A 139 4.25 -11.71 14.68
C GLY A 139 5.08 -10.57 14.11
N VAL A 140 5.50 -10.69 12.83
CA VAL A 140 6.29 -9.65 12.15
C VAL A 140 5.52 -8.33 12.03
N SER A 141 4.19 -8.36 11.92
CA SER A 141 3.37 -7.14 11.91
C SER A 141 3.44 -6.39 13.25
N ALA A 142 3.41 -7.12 14.37
CA ALA A 142 3.54 -6.53 15.70
C ALA A 142 4.93 -5.90 15.91
N GLU A 143 6.00 -6.58 15.49
CA GLU A 143 7.37 -6.08 15.58
C GLU A 143 7.56 -4.82 14.72
N ALA A 144 7.09 -4.85 13.47
CA ALA A 144 7.18 -3.74 12.55
C ALA A 144 6.35 -2.53 13.01
N ALA A 145 5.13 -2.76 13.54
CA ALA A 145 4.28 -1.71 14.06
C ALA A 145 4.89 -1.03 15.30
N SER A 146 5.49 -1.82 16.19
CA SER A 146 6.22 -1.29 17.35
C SER A 146 7.42 -0.42 16.92
N LEU A 147 8.18 -0.87 15.89
CA LEU A 147 9.27 -0.08 15.32
C LEU A 147 8.76 1.21 14.69
N ALA A 148 7.69 1.15 13.90
CA ALA A 148 7.11 2.32 13.25
C ALA A 148 6.65 3.38 14.25
N GLY A 149 5.99 2.97 15.34
CA GLY A 149 5.59 3.86 16.44
C GLY A 149 6.81 4.47 17.14
N HIS A 150 7.81 3.65 17.49
CA HIS A 150 9.05 4.10 18.13
C HIS A 150 9.82 5.12 17.26
N GLN A 151 9.81 4.91 15.95
CA GLN A 151 10.47 5.81 14.99
C GLN A 151 9.59 6.99 14.57
N GLU A 152 8.35 7.09 15.07
CA GLU A 152 7.44 8.21 14.77
C GLU A 152 7.25 8.41 13.24
N LEU A 153 6.99 7.30 12.49
CA LEU A 153 6.90 7.33 11.02
C LEU A 153 5.56 7.92 10.57
N GLY A 154 5.38 9.23 10.68
CA GLY A 154 4.12 9.92 10.34
C GLY A 154 3.72 9.88 8.86
N ASN A 155 4.59 9.40 7.98
CA ASN A 155 4.30 9.16 6.57
C ASN A 155 3.71 7.76 6.29
N LEU A 156 3.51 6.91 7.30
CA LEU A 156 2.93 5.57 7.17
C LEU A 156 1.45 5.60 7.56
N VAL A 157 0.58 5.20 6.63
CA VAL A 157 -0.87 5.12 6.84
C VAL A 157 -1.35 3.70 6.50
N VAL A 158 -1.85 2.99 7.49
CA VAL A 158 -2.39 1.64 7.35
C VAL A 158 -3.91 1.67 7.44
N LEU A 159 -4.58 1.16 6.40
CA LEU A 159 -6.02 0.92 6.39
C LEU A 159 -6.23 -0.58 6.68
N TYR A 160 -6.79 -0.85 7.83
CA TYR A 160 -7.06 -2.22 8.28
C TYR A 160 -8.50 -2.61 7.98
N ASP A 161 -8.69 -3.56 7.07
CA ASP A 161 -9.97 -4.19 6.77
C ASP A 161 -10.37 -5.13 7.92
N ALA A 162 -11.11 -4.59 8.86
CA ALA A 162 -11.59 -5.31 10.05
C ALA A 162 -12.93 -6.00 9.73
N ASN A 163 -12.92 -6.98 8.85
CA ASN A 163 -14.11 -7.72 8.46
C ASN A 163 -14.36 -8.97 9.31
N GLN A 164 -13.42 -9.35 10.17
CA GLN A 164 -13.50 -10.45 11.12
C GLN A 164 -13.70 -11.84 10.48
N ILE A 165 -13.39 -12.00 9.20
CA ILE A 165 -13.54 -13.27 8.47
C ILE A 165 -12.21 -13.68 7.84
N SER A 166 -11.81 -14.90 8.11
CA SER A 166 -10.67 -15.57 7.48
C SER A 166 -11.14 -16.61 6.46
N ILE A 167 -10.19 -17.34 5.86
CA ILE A 167 -10.50 -18.46 4.94
C ILE A 167 -11.24 -19.60 5.66
N GLU A 168 -11.03 -19.75 6.97
CA GLU A 168 -11.66 -20.77 7.83
C GLU A 168 -12.88 -20.23 8.60
N ASP A 169 -13.49 -19.14 8.14
CA ASP A 169 -14.63 -18.44 8.71
C ASP A 169 -14.23 -17.38 9.76
N ASP A 170 -14.97 -17.26 10.87
CA ASP A 170 -14.79 -16.24 11.89
C ASP A 170 -13.39 -16.27 12.52
N VAL A 171 -12.75 -15.10 12.65
CA VAL A 171 -11.41 -14.98 13.25
C VAL A 171 -11.40 -15.23 14.75
N ASP A 172 -12.53 -15.16 15.43
CA ASP A 172 -12.65 -15.38 16.89
C ASP A 172 -12.10 -16.75 17.33
N ILE A 173 -12.02 -17.71 16.42
CA ILE A 173 -11.44 -19.03 16.69
C ILE A 173 -9.92 -18.94 17.00
N ALA A 174 -9.23 -17.91 16.52
CA ALA A 174 -7.78 -17.78 16.62
C ALA A 174 -7.30 -16.42 17.15
N PHE A 175 -8.15 -15.40 17.11
CA PHE A 175 -7.73 -14.02 17.33
C PHE A 175 -8.85 -13.20 17.99
N SER A 176 -8.61 -12.73 19.22
CA SER A 176 -9.61 -12.04 20.03
C SER A 176 -9.08 -10.75 20.69
N GLU A 177 -7.94 -10.25 20.23
CA GLU A 177 -7.36 -9.04 20.81
C GLU A 177 -7.98 -7.75 20.23
N ASP A 178 -7.91 -6.67 21.01
CA ASP A 178 -8.25 -5.33 20.56
C ASP A 178 -7.06 -4.75 19.77
N VAL A 179 -7.13 -4.83 18.45
CA VAL A 179 -6.09 -4.34 17.54
C VAL A 179 -5.91 -2.83 17.69
N ALA A 180 -6.99 -2.06 17.83
CA ALA A 180 -6.92 -0.62 18.00
C ALA A 180 -6.11 -0.25 19.24
N ALA A 181 -6.45 -0.84 20.40
CA ALA A 181 -5.73 -0.63 21.64
C ALA A 181 -4.27 -1.08 21.58
N ARG A 182 -3.98 -2.18 20.87
CA ARG A 182 -2.59 -2.63 20.63
C ARG A 182 -1.77 -1.58 19.90
N TYR A 183 -2.29 -1.03 18.79
CA TYR A 183 -1.61 -0.01 18.00
C TYR A 183 -1.49 1.32 18.76
N GLU A 184 -2.50 1.71 19.54
CA GLU A 184 -2.39 2.84 20.46
C GLU A 184 -1.23 2.66 21.43
N SER A 185 -1.04 1.45 21.98
CA SER A 185 0.08 1.14 22.88
C SER A 185 1.46 1.23 22.22
N TYR A 186 1.54 1.07 20.88
CA TYR A 186 2.75 1.30 20.10
C TYR A 186 2.99 2.79 19.79
N GLY A 187 2.08 3.67 20.16
CA GLY A 187 2.17 5.11 19.90
C GLY A 187 1.60 5.56 18.55
N TRP A 188 0.79 4.75 17.91
CA TRP A 188 0.13 5.10 16.67
C TRP A 188 -1.06 6.05 16.89
N HIS A 189 -1.36 6.86 15.87
CA HIS A 189 -2.62 7.57 15.73
C HIS A 189 -3.68 6.60 15.18
N VAL A 190 -4.67 6.26 16.01
CA VAL A 190 -5.69 5.27 15.65
C VAL A 190 -7.04 5.94 15.44
N GLN A 191 -7.70 5.59 14.34
CA GLN A 191 -9.04 6.04 14.00
C GLN A 191 -9.89 4.84 13.60
N THR A 192 -11.20 4.92 13.78
CA THR A 192 -12.16 3.89 13.34
C THR A 192 -13.21 4.50 12.43
N VAL A 193 -13.45 3.85 11.31
CA VAL A 193 -14.57 4.13 10.40
C VAL A 193 -15.42 2.86 10.33
N ASP A 194 -16.63 2.93 10.83
CA ASP A 194 -17.53 1.77 10.95
C ASP A 194 -18.69 1.88 9.94
N PHE A 195 -18.63 1.08 8.89
CA PHE A 195 -19.69 1.05 7.87
C PHE A 195 -20.99 0.40 8.38
N GLY A 196 -20.94 -0.29 9.52
CA GLY A 196 -22.09 -0.93 10.17
C GLY A 196 -22.63 -0.19 11.40
N GLU A 197 -22.11 1.01 11.74
CA GLU A 197 -22.52 1.77 12.93
C GLU A 197 -24.00 2.18 12.89
N SER A 198 -24.57 2.42 11.70
CA SER A 198 -26.01 2.61 11.54
C SER A 198 -26.73 1.26 11.59
N GLN A 199 -28.06 1.27 11.86
CA GLN A 199 -28.87 0.03 11.82
C GLN A 199 -28.90 -0.65 10.43
N GLN A 200 -28.26 -0.02 9.44
CA GLN A 200 -28.04 -0.53 8.10
C GLN A 200 -26.57 -0.33 7.75
N TYR A 201 -25.97 -1.32 7.06
CA TYR A 201 -24.62 -1.17 6.54
C TYR A 201 -24.60 -0.08 5.47
N VAL A 202 -23.80 0.94 5.69
CA VAL A 202 -23.61 2.08 4.77
C VAL A 202 -22.11 2.35 4.67
N GLU A 203 -21.59 2.29 3.46
CA GLU A 203 -20.21 2.66 3.17
C GLU A 203 -20.00 4.16 3.38
N ASP A 204 -19.49 4.54 4.55
CA ASP A 204 -19.20 5.93 4.91
C ASP A 204 -17.94 6.42 4.22
N VAL A 205 -18.07 6.72 2.93
CA VAL A 205 -16.96 7.16 2.06
C VAL A 205 -16.43 8.52 2.50
N ASP A 206 -17.28 9.42 2.96
CA ASP A 206 -16.86 10.76 3.44
C ASP A 206 -16.12 10.65 4.77
N GLY A 207 -16.59 9.83 5.70
CA GLY A 207 -15.91 9.54 6.96
C GLY A 207 -14.54 8.91 6.73
N LEU A 208 -14.45 7.98 5.78
CA LEU A 208 -13.17 7.36 5.41
C LEU A 208 -12.19 8.39 4.80
N LEU A 209 -12.65 9.26 3.90
CA LEU A 209 -11.81 10.30 3.32
C LEU A 209 -11.33 11.29 4.40
N ASN A 210 -12.19 11.65 5.35
CA ASN A 210 -11.82 12.50 6.48
C ASN A 210 -10.76 11.82 7.36
N ALA A 211 -10.90 10.53 7.65
CA ALA A 211 -9.91 9.77 8.42
C ALA A 211 -8.54 9.70 7.71
N ILE A 212 -8.54 9.47 6.39
CA ILE A 212 -7.30 9.49 5.59
C ILE A 212 -6.67 10.89 5.62
N THR A 213 -7.47 11.94 5.47
CA THR A 213 -6.97 13.32 5.53
C THR A 213 -6.37 13.66 6.89
N ALA A 214 -7.01 13.22 7.98
CA ALA A 214 -6.46 13.39 9.33
C ALA A 214 -5.14 12.61 9.52
N ALA A 215 -5.05 11.41 8.94
CA ALA A 215 -3.82 10.62 8.94
C ALA A 215 -2.67 11.30 8.18
N GLN A 216 -2.96 11.96 7.06
CA GLN A 216 -1.96 12.74 6.29
C GLN A 216 -1.45 13.97 7.07
N GLN A 217 -2.29 14.53 7.93
CA GLN A 217 -1.94 15.70 8.76
C GLN A 217 -1.17 15.31 10.03
N GLU A 218 -1.23 14.05 10.44
CA GLU A 218 -0.48 13.51 11.58
C GLU A 218 0.95 13.17 11.15
N THR A 219 1.86 14.09 11.35
CA THR A 219 3.26 13.96 10.90
C THR A 219 4.20 13.37 11.96
N GLY A 220 3.75 13.25 13.20
CA GLY A 220 4.55 12.80 14.34
C GLY A 220 4.38 11.33 14.70
N ARG A 221 3.40 10.64 14.11
CA ARG A 221 3.08 9.23 14.42
C ARG A 221 2.52 8.52 13.19
N PRO A 222 2.81 7.22 13.01
CA PRO A 222 2.12 6.43 12.00
C PRO A 222 0.61 6.35 12.32
N SER A 223 -0.21 6.19 11.30
CA SER A 223 -1.68 6.14 11.44
C SER A 223 -2.25 4.78 11.09
N LEU A 224 -3.13 4.27 11.94
CA LEU A 224 -3.98 3.12 11.68
C LEU A 224 -5.43 3.59 11.53
N ILE A 225 -6.06 3.26 10.42
CA ILE A 225 -7.49 3.47 10.18
C ILE A 225 -8.15 2.09 10.20
N VAL A 226 -8.88 1.78 11.26
CA VAL A 226 -9.67 0.56 11.37
C VAL A 226 -10.95 0.77 10.56
N VAL A 227 -11.09 0.05 9.45
CA VAL A 227 -12.27 0.12 8.59
C VAL A 227 -13.08 -1.15 8.83
N LYS A 228 -14.20 -1.02 9.56
CA LYS A 228 -15.09 -2.14 9.80
C LYS A 228 -15.98 -2.37 8.60
N THR A 229 -15.78 -3.49 7.95
CA THR A 229 -16.50 -3.87 6.73
C THR A 229 -17.25 -5.20 6.91
N ILE A 230 -18.10 -5.52 5.95
CA ILE A 230 -18.67 -6.86 5.80
C ILE A 230 -18.08 -7.46 4.53
N ILE A 231 -17.28 -8.52 4.68
CA ILE A 231 -16.66 -9.18 3.54
C ILE A 231 -17.71 -9.59 2.49
N GLY A 232 -17.46 -9.19 1.24
CA GLY A 232 -18.33 -9.54 0.13
C GLY A 232 -19.69 -8.85 0.08
N TRP A 233 -19.92 -7.80 0.90
CA TRP A 233 -21.11 -6.99 0.80
C TRP A 233 -21.16 -6.28 -0.58
N PRO A 234 -22.33 -6.25 -1.26
CA PRO A 234 -23.67 -6.69 -0.89
C PRO A 234 -24.08 -8.05 -1.50
N SER A 235 -23.20 -9.05 -1.46
CA SER A 235 -23.55 -10.41 -1.93
C SER A 235 -24.73 -10.98 -1.13
N PRO A 236 -25.88 -11.29 -1.77
CA PRO A 236 -27.11 -11.57 -1.04
C PRO A 236 -27.07 -12.82 -0.16
N THR A 237 -26.29 -13.86 -0.52
CA THR A 237 -26.31 -15.12 0.22
C THR A 237 -24.94 -15.54 0.77
N LYS A 238 -23.86 -14.88 0.36
CA LYS A 238 -22.49 -15.28 0.75
C LYS A 238 -21.74 -14.24 1.57
N GLN A 239 -22.21 -12.99 1.67
CA GLN A 239 -21.53 -11.99 2.50
C GLN A 239 -21.34 -12.48 3.94
N ASN A 240 -20.30 -11.99 4.60
CA ASN A 240 -19.96 -12.31 5.98
C ASN A 240 -19.76 -13.81 6.23
N THR A 241 -19.14 -14.53 5.30
CA THR A 241 -18.81 -15.96 5.43
C THR A 241 -17.41 -16.25 4.91
N GLY A 242 -16.72 -17.26 5.46
CA GLY A 242 -15.45 -17.75 4.94
C GLY A 242 -15.53 -18.22 3.48
N LYS A 243 -16.72 -18.65 3.03
CA LYS A 243 -16.92 -19.09 1.64
C LYS A 243 -16.70 -17.99 0.60
N ILE A 244 -16.98 -16.72 0.93
CA ILE A 244 -16.74 -15.62 0.00
C ILE A 244 -15.29 -15.14 0.04
N HIS A 245 -14.55 -15.51 1.09
CA HIS A 245 -13.16 -15.07 1.28
C HIS A 245 -12.27 -15.56 0.13
N GLY A 246 -12.17 -16.88 -0.08
CA GLY A 246 -11.22 -17.47 -1.02
C GLY A 246 -11.83 -18.20 -2.22
N SER A 247 -13.15 -18.43 -2.25
CA SER A 247 -13.82 -19.22 -3.26
C SER A 247 -14.48 -18.35 -4.33
N ALA A 248 -14.64 -18.91 -5.54
CA ALA A 248 -15.42 -18.27 -6.58
C ALA A 248 -16.89 -18.08 -6.13
N LEU A 249 -17.51 -16.97 -6.52
CA LEU A 249 -18.91 -16.68 -6.23
C LEU A 249 -19.86 -17.74 -6.82
N GLY A 250 -19.54 -18.24 -8.02
CA GLY A 250 -20.46 -19.05 -8.82
C GLY A 250 -21.44 -18.18 -9.62
N ALA A 251 -22.00 -18.75 -10.67
CA ALA A 251 -22.83 -18.01 -11.63
C ALA A 251 -24.09 -17.41 -10.97
N ASP A 252 -24.75 -18.19 -10.12
CA ASP A 252 -26.00 -17.77 -9.49
C ASP A 252 -25.79 -16.59 -8.54
N GLU A 253 -24.78 -16.68 -7.66
CA GLU A 253 -24.48 -15.61 -6.72
C GLU A 253 -23.97 -14.34 -7.43
N LEU A 254 -23.17 -14.51 -8.50
CA LEU A 254 -22.72 -13.41 -9.32
C LEU A 254 -23.88 -12.66 -9.98
N ALA A 255 -24.88 -13.38 -10.48
CA ALA A 255 -26.09 -12.77 -11.06
C ALA A 255 -26.91 -12.01 -10.00
N LEU A 256 -27.04 -12.58 -8.80
CA LEU A 256 -27.71 -11.93 -7.67
C LEU A 256 -26.96 -10.67 -7.22
N LEU A 257 -25.63 -10.74 -7.09
CA LEU A 257 -24.80 -9.59 -6.73
C LEU A 257 -24.91 -8.46 -7.77
N LYS A 258 -24.81 -8.78 -9.07
CA LYS A 258 -24.99 -7.78 -10.13
C LYS A 258 -26.33 -7.09 -10.05
N THR A 259 -27.38 -7.86 -9.82
CA THR A 259 -28.73 -7.33 -9.64
C THR A 259 -28.81 -6.40 -8.42
N ALA A 260 -28.21 -6.79 -7.29
CA ALA A 260 -28.19 -6.00 -6.06
C ALA A 260 -27.50 -4.64 -6.24
N VAL A 261 -26.46 -4.57 -7.09
CA VAL A 261 -25.74 -3.31 -7.40
C VAL A 261 -26.26 -2.61 -8.67
N GLY A 262 -27.40 -3.05 -9.22
CA GLY A 262 -28.05 -2.42 -10.37
C GLY A 262 -27.37 -2.69 -11.72
N MET A 263 -26.53 -3.72 -11.82
CA MET A 263 -25.88 -4.15 -13.06
C MET A 263 -26.69 -5.24 -13.77
N ASN A 264 -26.52 -5.36 -15.09
CA ASN A 264 -27.13 -6.43 -15.85
C ASN A 264 -26.46 -7.78 -15.53
N PRO A 265 -27.18 -8.79 -15.03
CA PRO A 265 -26.61 -10.08 -14.65
C PRO A 265 -26.06 -10.88 -15.85
N GLU A 266 -26.60 -10.66 -17.05
CA GLU A 266 -26.22 -11.39 -18.27
C GLU A 266 -24.94 -10.86 -18.92
N GLU A 267 -24.53 -9.63 -18.60
CA GLU A 267 -23.33 -9.01 -19.17
C GLU A 267 -22.07 -9.38 -18.39
N THR A 268 -20.96 -9.60 -19.06
CA THR A 268 -19.66 -9.89 -18.45
C THR A 268 -18.58 -8.94 -18.96
N PHE A 269 -17.71 -8.48 -18.06
CA PHE A 269 -16.60 -7.59 -18.36
C PHE A 269 -17.01 -6.30 -19.09
N VAL A 270 -18.19 -5.79 -18.80
CA VAL A 270 -18.67 -4.51 -19.33
C VAL A 270 -18.32 -3.38 -18.38
N VAL A 271 -17.61 -2.40 -18.91
CA VAL A 271 -17.30 -1.17 -18.15
C VAL A 271 -17.96 -0.01 -18.90
N PRO A 272 -18.93 0.69 -18.28
CA PRO A 272 -19.58 1.82 -18.93
C PRO A 272 -18.58 2.93 -19.29
N PRO A 273 -18.67 3.55 -20.48
CA PRO A 273 -17.71 4.59 -20.90
C PRO A 273 -17.56 5.73 -19.89
N HIS A 274 -18.66 6.20 -19.28
CA HIS A 274 -18.61 7.28 -18.30
C HIS A 274 -17.82 6.92 -17.02
N VAL A 275 -17.74 5.63 -16.67
CA VAL A 275 -16.90 5.15 -15.56
C VAL A 275 -15.43 5.29 -15.92
N LEU A 276 -15.04 4.88 -17.14
CA LEU A 276 -13.67 5.04 -17.62
C LEU A 276 -13.28 6.52 -17.76
N ASP A 277 -14.18 7.36 -18.29
CA ASP A 277 -13.94 8.79 -18.40
C ASP A 277 -13.67 9.42 -17.02
N HIS A 278 -14.48 9.04 -16.03
CA HIS A 278 -14.31 9.50 -14.65
C HIS A 278 -12.99 9.02 -14.04
N THR A 279 -12.71 7.73 -14.10
CA THR A 279 -11.55 7.15 -13.41
C THR A 279 -10.22 7.48 -14.11
N ARG A 280 -10.21 7.62 -15.44
CA ARG A 280 -9.04 8.02 -16.20
C ARG A 280 -8.67 9.50 -16.08
N ALA A 281 -9.51 10.32 -15.45
CA ALA A 281 -9.12 11.67 -15.00
C ALA A 281 -7.92 11.64 -14.02
N LEU A 282 -7.60 10.47 -13.47
CA LEU A 282 -6.36 10.22 -12.72
C LEU A 282 -5.11 10.62 -13.53
N ARG A 283 -5.12 10.45 -14.85
CA ARG A 283 -4.00 10.82 -15.74
C ARG A 283 -3.70 12.32 -15.71
N GLU A 284 -4.74 13.13 -15.85
CA GLU A 284 -4.58 14.60 -15.80
C GLU A 284 -4.14 15.05 -14.40
N ARG A 285 -4.70 14.45 -13.35
CA ARG A 285 -4.28 14.71 -11.97
C ARG A 285 -2.81 14.33 -11.76
N GLY A 286 -2.39 13.16 -12.21
CA GLY A 286 -1.02 12.66 -12.10
C GLY A 286 -0.02 13.57 -12.81
N GLN A 287 -0.31 13.96 -14.04
CA GLN A 287 0.53 14.89 -14.81
C GLN A 287 0.68 16.25 -14.12
N ARG A 288 -0.40 16.79 -13.53
CA ARG A 288 -0.33 18.03 -12.78
C ARG A 288 0.54 17.88 -11.53
N LEU A 289 0.33 16.84 -10.73
CA LEU A 289 1.12 16.56 -9.53
C LEU A 289 2.60 16.36 -9.88
N ARG A 290 2.87 15.65 -10.98
CA ARG A 290 4.23 15.47 -11.49
C ARG A 290 4.87 16.81 -11.87
N SER A 291 4.17 17.66 -12.60
CA SER A 291 4.68 18.96 -13.00
C SER A 291 4.95 19.90 -11.81
N GLU A 292 4.09 19.86 -10.79
CA GLU A 292 4.29 20.61 -9.54
C GLU A 292 5.52 20.07 -8.78
N TRP A 293 5.70 18.76 -8.74
CA TRP A 293 6.85 18.13 -8.14
C TRP A 293 8.15 18.43 -8.91
N ASP A 294 8.15 18.37 -10.23
CA ASP A 294 9.32 18.69 -11.09
C ASP A 294 9.83 20.10 -10.78
N GLN A 295 8.94 21.08 -10.60
CA GLN A 295 9.32 22.45 -10.22
C GLN A 295 10.01 22.50 -8.86
N LYS A 296 9.47 21.80 -7.85
CA LYS A 296 10.08 21.71 -6.52
C LYS A 296 11.46 21.03 -6.59
N PHE A 297 11.54 19.93 -7.34
CA PHE A 297 12.77 19.16 -7.50
C PHE A 297 13.87 19.97 -8.21
N ASP A 298 13.52 20.69 -9.28
CA ASP A 298 14.46 21.55 -10.01
C ASP A 298 14.99 22.70 -9.13
N MET A 299 14.12 23.31 -8.32
CA MET A 299 14.54 24.33 -7.37
C MET A 299 15.48 23.77 -6.30
N TRP A 300 15.13 22.61 -5.73
CA TRP A 300 16.00 21.92 -4.78
C TRP A 300 17.36 21.55 -5.40
N ALA A 301 17.35 20.96 -6.60
CA ALA A 301 18.56 20.56 -7.31
C ALA A 301 19.51 21.73 -7.60
N ALA A 302 18.96 22.88 -8.01
CA ALA A 302 19.73 24.10 -8.25
C ALA A 302 20.38 24.66 -6.97
N GLN A 303 19.71 24.50 -5.83
CA GLN A 303 20.21 24.95 -4.52
C GLN A 303 21.17 23.95 -3.87
N ASN A 304 21.12 22.67 -4.26
CA ASN A 304 21.86 21.57 -3.64
C ASN A 304 22.64 20.72 -4.66
N PRO A 305 23.58 21.30 -5.44
CA PRO A 305 24.24 20.58 -6.54
C PRO A 305 25.04 19.36 -6.10
N GLU A 306 25.64 19.38 -4.91
CA GLU A 306 26.40 18.24 -4.37
C GLU A 306 25.46 17.08 -3.96
N ARG A 307 24.35 17.39 -3.30
CA ARG A 307 23.33 16.40 -2.94
C ARG A 307 22.65 15.83 -4.18
N LYS A 308 22.42 16.67 -5.21
CA LYS A 308 21.89 16.22 -6.50
C LYS A 308 22.85 15.25 -7.19
N ALA A 309 24.17 15.54 -7.20
CA ALA A 309 25.18 14.64 -7.74
C ALA A 309 25.23 13.30 -6.99
N LEU A 310 25.08 13.32 -5.65
CA LEU A 310 24.97 12.10 -4.86
C LEU A 310 23.71 11.29 -5.24
N LEU A 311 22.56 11.97 -5.35
CA LEU A 311 21.31 11.33 -5.75
C LEU A 311 21.44 10.65 -7.13
N ASP A 312 22.03 11.35 -8.11
CA ASP A 312 22.23 10.81 -9.45
C ASP A 312 23.13 9.56 -9.45
N ARG A 313 24.18 9.55 -8.64
CA ARG A 313 25.05 8.37 -8.48
C ARG A 313 24.26 7.20 -7.89
N LEU A 314 23.48 7.44 -6.85
CA LEU A 314 22.67 6.39 -6.20
C LEU A 314 21.60 5.83 -7.15
N LEU A 315 20.88 6.70 -7.85
CA LEU A 315 19.88 6.28 -8.85
C LEU A 315 20.52 5.60 -10.07
N GLY A 316 21.73 6.02 -10.45
CA GLY A 316 22.52 5.39 -11.52
C GLY A 316 23.11 4.04 -11.14
N GLY A 317 23.00 3.61 -9.87
CA GLY A 317 23.55 2.35 -9.38
C GLY A 317 25.07 2.33 -9.39
N GLU A 318 25.73 3.50 -9.29
CA GLU A 318 27.18 3.58 -9.19
C GLU A 318 27.65 2.99 -7.86
N VAL A 319 28.43 1.90 -7.96
CA VAL A 319 29.03 1.25 -6.80
C VAL A 319 30.48 1.73 -6.69
N PRO A 320 30.92 2.23 -5.51
CA PRO A 320 32.31 2.60 -5.29
C PRO A 320 33.22 1.34 -5.34
N ASP A 321 34.50 1.57 -5.45
CA ASP A 321 35.48 0.47 -5.31
C ASP A 321 35.48 -0.07 -3.87
N LEU A 322 34.64 -1.09 -3.66
CA LEU A 322 34.45 -1.69 -2.35
C LEU A 322 35.72 -2.32 -1.78
N GLU A 323 36.60 -2.88 -2.65
CA GLU A 323 37.84 -3.49 -2.21
C GLU A 323 38.79 -2.45 -1.58
N ALA A 324 38.81 -1.24 -2.16
CA ALA A 324 39.64 -0.16 -1.64
C ALA A 324 39.10 0.44 -0.32
N LEU A 325 37.80 0.24 -0.01
CA LEU A 325 37.16 0.77 1.21
C LEU A 325 37.20 -0.23 2.37
N LEU A 326 37.25 -1.54 2.09
CA LEU A 326 37.18 -2.56 3.14
C LEU A 326 38.45 -2.56 3.98
N PRO A 327 38.33 -2.80 5.31
CA PRO A 327 39.50 -2.97 6.19
C PRO A 327 40.37 -4.17 5.79
N ASP A 328 41.65 -3.99 5.83
CA ASP A 328 42.61 -5.10 5.71
C ASP A 328 42.70 -5.87 7.04
N PHE A 329 42.38 -7.14 7.01
CA PHE A 329 42.45 -8.06 8.15
C PHE A 329 43.64 -9.02 8.08
N SER A 330 44.59 -8.84 7.14
CA SER A 330 45.72 -9.77 6.91
C SER A 330 46.62 -9.94 8.14
N ASP A 331 46.77 -8.90 8.96
CA ASP A 331 47.58 -8.90 10.18
C ASP A 331 46.80 -9.30 11.44
N VAL A 332 45.51 -9.67 11.30
CA VAL A 332 44.63 -10.02 12.43
C VAL A 332 44.69 -11.54 12.68
N GLU A 333 45.33 -11.98 13.76
CA GLU A 333 45.46 -13.40 14.11
C GLU A 333 44.10 -14.07 14.39
N SER A 334 43.17 -13.37 15.05
CA SER A 334 41.83 -13.86 15.36
C SER A 334 40.86 -12.71 15.63
N MET A 335 39.67 -12.76 15.02
CA MET A 335 38.62 -11.81 15.26
C MET A 335 37.25 -12.49 15.21
N ALA A 336 36.30 -12.08 16.07
CA ALA A 336 34.93 -12.53 15.97
C ALA A 336 34.29 -12.01 14.66
N THR A 337 33.57 -12.87 13.93
CA THR A 337 32.95 -12.52 12.64
C THR A 337 32.02 -11.30 12.73
N ARG A 338 31.28 -11.13 13.86
CA ARG A 338 30.47 -9.94 14.10
C ARG A 338 31.31 -8.64 14.17
N ALA A 339 32.50 -8.70 14.73
CA ALA A 339 33.38 -7.53 14.82
C ALA A 339 33.98 -7.18 13.43
N ALA A 340 34.40 -8.19 12.66
CA ALA A 340 34.86 -8.01 11.29
C ALA A 340 33.74 -7.42 10.40
N SER A 341 32.53 -7.96 10.49
CA SER A 341 31.35 -7.43 9.79
C SER A 341 31.06 -5.98 10.17
N GLY A 342 31.09 -5.67 11.47
CA GLY A 342 30.88 -4.29 11.96
C GLY A 342 31.94 -3.31 11.43
N GLN A 343 33.21 -3.71 11.38
CA GLN A 343 34.27 -2.88 10.80
C GLN A 343 34.10 -2.70 9.29
N GLY A 344 33.68 -3.75 8.56
CA GLY A 344 33.37 -3.66 7.13
C GLY A 344 32.21 -2.70 6.85
N ILE A 345 31.11 -2.82 7.60
CA ILE A 345 29.96 -1.92 7.45
C ILE A 345 30.33 -0.45 7.75
N ASN A 346 31.14 -0.21 8.77
CA ASN A 346 31.56 1.16 9.12
C ASN A 346 32.58 1.77 8.14
N ALA A 347 33.22 0.96 7.31
CA ALA A 347 34.18 1.43 6.29
C ALA A 347 33.48 1.78 4.96
N LEU A 348 32.28 1.25 4.74
CA LEU A 348 31.43 1.53 3.56
C LEU A 348 30.56 2.74 3.78
#